data_a7ca056328c6bdcfebb7d613fda3caa2
#
_entry.id   a7ca056328c6bdcfebb7d613fda3caa2
#
_cell.length_a   1.000
_cell.length_b   1.000
_cell.length_c   1.000
_cell.angle_alpha   90.00
_cell.angle_beta   90.00
_cell.angle_gamma   90.00
#
_symmetry.space_group_name_H-M   'P 1'
#
loop_
_entity.id
_entity.type
_entity.pdbx_description
1 polymer ?
#
loop_
_entity_poly.entity_id
_entity_poly.type
_entity_poly.pdbx_seq_one_letter_code
_entity_poly.pdbx_strand_id
1 'polypeptide(L)'
;MARGQQDPVDEELDELDQGLKRLRVEYDQFFLGILKRPPEVLQGRMQKIIVKYANQILRKTHQKFRFNQLNSKFQIYRQQWGRTLRQIESGTYRGHRF
;
A
#
# COMPACT_ATOMS: atom_id res chain seq x y z
N MET A 1 -22.53 5.86 -21.42
CA MET A 1 -22.43 5.59 -19.98
C MET A 1 -21.38 6.42 -19.31
N ALA A 2 -21.69 6.82 -18.13
CA ALA A 2 -20.79 7.66 -17.37
C ALA A 2 -19.49 6.96 -16.97
N ARG A 3 -19.49 5.63 -17.05
CA ARG A 3 -18.35 4.87 -16.61
C ARG A 3 -17.06 5.27 -17.31
N GLY A 4 -17.11 5.53 -18.61
CA GLY A 4 -15.95 5.92 -19.37
C GLY A 4 -15.45 7.31 -19.02
N GLN A 5 -16.17 8.02 -18.16
CA GLN A 5 -15.84 9.39 -17.83
C GLN A 5 -15.34 9.56 -16.40
N GLN A 6 -14.97 8.46 -15.77
CA GLN A 6 -14.38 8.56 -14.45
C GLN A 6 -13.06 9.33 -14.55
N ASP A 7 -12.86 10.23 -13.61
CA ASP A 7 -11.64 11.02 -13.53
C ASP A 7 -10.44 10.08 -13.36
N PRO A 8 -9.37 10.25 -14.16
CA PRO A 8 -8.17 9.41 -14.00
C PRO A 8 -7.59 9.43 -12.60
N VAL A 9 -7.72 10.55 -11.88
CA VAL A 9 -7.25 10.60 -10.49
C VAL A 9 -8.06 9.64 -9.64
N ASP A 10 -9.39 9.65 -9.80
CA ASP A 10 -10.24 8.74 -9.04
C ASP A 10 -9.93 7.28 -9.36
N GLU A 11 -9.64 6.98 -10.62
CA GLU A 11 -9.26 5.61 -11.00
C GLU A 11 -7.98 5.18 -10.32
N GLU A 12 -6.97 6.05 -10.28
CA GLU A 12 -5.72 5.72 -9.63
C GLU A 12 -5.86 5.64 -8.11
N LEU A 13 -6.72 6.46 -7.52
CA LEU A 13 -6.99 6.34 -6.10
C LEU A 13 -7.73 5.04 -5.78
N ASP A 14 -8.61 4.59 -6.68
CA ASP A 14 -9.23 3.27 -6.54
C ASP A 14 -8.18 2.16 -6.61
N GLU A 15 -7.25 2.27 -7.55
CA GLU A 15 -6.17 1.30 -7.67
C GLU A 15 -5.32 1.28 -6.41
N LEU A 16 -5.01 2.44 -5.87
CA LEU A 16 -4.24 2.56 -4.64
C LEU A 16 -4.97 1.90 -3.48
N ASP A 17 -6.27 2.17 -3.34
CA ASP A 17 -7.08 1.59 -2.29
C ASP A 17 -7.08 0.07 -2.37
N GLN A 18 -7.36 -0.47 -3.56
CA GLN A 18 -7.36 -1.91 -3.79
C GLN A 18 -5.98 -2.51 -3.54
N GLY A 19 -4.95 -1.83 -4.03
CA GLY A 19 -3.58 -2.30 -3.84
C GLY A 19 -3.14 -2.33 -2.40
N LEU A 20 -3.57 -1.37 -1.59
CA LEU A 20 -3.23 -1.37 -0.17
C LEU A 20 -3.91 -2.53 0.56
N LYS A 21 -5.16 -2.84 0.21
CA LYS A 21 -5.84 -3.98 0.80
C LYS A 21 -5.14 -5.28 0.44
N ARG A 22 -4.72 -5.41 -0.81
CA ARG A 22 -4.01 -6.59 -1.26
C ARG A 22 -2.64 -6.70 -0.62
N LEU A 23 -1.93 -5.59 -0.48
CA LEU A 23 -0.64 -5.58 0.19
C LEU A 23 -0.75 -6.08 1.62
N ARG A 24 -1.78 -5.63 2.32
CA ARG A 24 -1.98 -6.06 3.70
C ARG A 24 -2.14 -7.57 3.78
N VAL A 25 -2.97 -8.14 2.89
CA VAL A 25 -3.20 -9.58 2.87
C VAL A 25 -1.90 -10.31 2.55
N GLU A 26 -1.15 -9.86 1.54
CA GLU A 26 0.05 -10.55 1.11
C GLU A 26 1.17 -10.43 2.12
N TYR A 27 1.31 -9.29 2.81
CA TYR A 27 2.29 -9.20 3.89
C TYR A 27 1.93 -10.11 5.05
N ASP A 28 0.63 -10.18 5.40
CA ASP A 28 0.21 -11.11 6.45
C ASP A 28 0.57 -12.54 6.06
N GLN A 29 0.33 -12.93 4.82
CA GLN A 29 0.68 -14.27 4.33
C GLN A 29 2.19 -14.49 4.36
N PHE A 30 2.97 -13.48 4.03
CA PHE A 30 4.41 -13.58 4.12
C PHE A 30 4.86 -13.78 5.57
N PHE A 31 4.29 -13.01 6.50
CA PHE A 31 4.68 -13.12 7.91
C PHE A 31 4.24 -14.45 8.52
N LEU A 32 3.20 -15.07 7.97
CA LEU A 32 2.78 -16.40 8.41
C LEU A 32 3.59 -17.52 7.74
N GLY A 33 4.48 -17.18 6.84
CA GLY A 33 5.27 -18.18 6.14
C GLY A 33 4.59 -18.79 4.93
N ILE A 34 3.41 -18.30 4.55
CA ILE A 34 2.68 -18.82 3.39
C ILE A 34 3.34 -18.37 2.09
N LEU A 35 3.73 -17.09 2.04
CA LEU A 35 4.47 -16.55 0.90
C LEU A 35 5.95 -16.56 1.22
N LYS A 36 6.78 -16.93 0.25
CA LYS A 36 8.23 -17.00 0.44
C LYS A 36 8.91 -15.64 0.38
N ARG A 37 8.27 -14.68 -0.27
CA ARG A 37 8.85 -13.35 -0.46
C ARG A 37 7.80 -12.29 -0.16
N PRO A 38 8.23 -11.13 0.36
CA PRO A 38 7.30 -10.04 0.55
C PRO A 38 6.81 -9.50 -0.80
N PRO A 39 5.64 -8.86 -0.85
CA PRO A 39 5.06 -8.37 -2.11
C PRO A 39 5.71 -7.05 -2.56
N GLU A 40 6.99 -7.09 -2.91
CA GLU A 40 7.76 -5.89 -3.21
C GLU A 40 7.33 -5.22 -4.51
N VAL A 41 6.93 -6.01 -5.51
CA VAL A 41 6.52 -5.44 -6.79
C VAL A 41 5.22 -4.66 -6.63
N LEU A 42 4.26 -5.24 -5.93
CA LEU A 42 2.99 -4.55 -5.67
C LEU A 42 3.22 -3.31 -4.82
N GLN A 43 4.07 -3.42 -3.81
CA GLN A 43 4.39 -2.27 -2.95
C GLN A 43 5.02 -1.15 -3.77
N GLY A 44 5.92 -1.50 -4.69
CA GLY A 44 6.55 -0.51 -5.56
C GLY A 44 5.55 0.22 -6.45
N ARG A 45 4.55 -0.51 -6.97
CA ARG A 45 3.50 0.11 -7.77
C ARG A 45 2.69 1.11 -6.96
N MET A 46 2.32 0.73 -5.74
CA MET A 46 1.56 1.62 -4.88
C MET A 46 2.40 2.83 -4.47
N GLN A 47 3.69 2.62 -4.21
CA GLN A 47 4.61 3.70 -3.91
C GLN A 47 4.67 4.72 -5.05
N LYS A 48 4.67 4.27 -6.28
CA LYS A 48 4.70 5.17 -7.43
C LYS A 48 3.46 6.07 -7.48
N ILE A 49 2.30 5.49 -7.19
CA ILE A 49 1.07 6.29 -7.16
C ILE A 49 1.15 7.34 -6.04
N ILE A 50 1.64 6.93 -4.88
CA ILE A 50 1.79 7.84 -3.74
C ILE A 50 2.70 9.01 -4.11
N VAL A 51 3.87 8.70 -4.69
CA VAL A 51 4.83 9.74 -5.07
C VAL A 51 4.24 10.68 -6.12
N LYS A 52 3.52 10.11 -7.09
CA LYS A 52 2.91 10.91 -8.15
C LYS A 52 1.99 11.98 -7.57
N TYR A 53 1.08 11.57 -6.67
CA TYR A 53 0.10 12.51 -6.14
C TYR A 53 0.62 13.35 -4.98
N ALA A 54 1.68 12.91 -4.32
CA ALA A 54 2.34 13.75 -3.31
C ALA A 54 2.99 14.97 -3.96
N ASN A 55 3.35 14.86 -5.25
CA ASN A 55 4.00 15.94 -5.98
C ASN A 55 3.06 16.74 -6.88
N GLN A 56 1.76 16.51 -6.75
CA GLN A 56 0.75 17.20 -7.52
C GLN A 56 -0.22 17.92 -6.61
N ILE A 57 -0.80 18.99 -7.12
CA ILE A 57 -1.88 19.69 -6.42
C ILE A 57 -3.18 19.12 -6.92
N LEU A 58 -3.90 18.43 -6.04
CA LEU A 58 -5.22 17.91 -6.34
C LEU A 58 -6.24 19.02 -6.10
N ARG A 59 -7.04 19.33 -7.12
CA ARG A 59 -7.95 20.46 -7.03
C ARG A 59 -9.28 20.10 -6.38
N LYS A 60 -9.72 18.85 -6.56
CA LYS A 60 -11.00 18.43 -5.99
C LYS A 60 -10.80 18.02 -4.55
N THR A 61 -11.60 18.62 -3.68
CA THR A 61 -11.46 18.40 -2.23
C THR A 61 -11.57 16.94 -1.86
N HIS A 62 -12.53 16.22 -2.44
CA HIS A 62 -12.72 14.82 -2.09
C HIS A 62 -11.53 13.96 -2.50
N GLN A 63 -10.87 14.30 -3.62
CA GLN A 63 -9.69 13.57 -4.06
C GLN A 63 -8.50 13.82 -3.14
N LYS A 64 -8.31 15.08 -2.76
CA LYS A 64 -7.25 15.44 -1.82
C LYS A 64 -7.42 14.72 -0.51
N PHE A 65 -8.65 14.72 0.02
CA PHE A 65 -8.94 14.08 1.27
C PHE A 65 -8.70 12.57 1.20
N ARG A 66 -9.20 11.96 0.13
CA ARG A 66 -9.04 10.52 -0.07
C ARG A 66 -7.58 10.14 -0.22
N PHE A 67 -6.82 10.91 -1.00
CA PHE A 67 -5.39 10.64 -1.16
C PHE A 67 -4.67 10.73 0.19
N ASN A 68 -4.98 11.76 0.98
CA ASN A 68 -4.32 11.91 2.27
C ASN A 68 -4.60 10.73 3.19
N GLN A 69 -5.83 10.22 3.17
CA GLN A 69 -6.17 9.05 3.97
C GLN A 69 -5.39 7.82 3.51
N LEU A 70 -5.35 7.59 2.21
CA LEU A 70 -4.65 6.43 1.66
C LEU A 70 -3.14 6.52 1.89
N ASN A 71 -2.58 7.72 1.74
CA ASN A 71 -1.17 7.93 1.99
C ASN A 71 -0.82 7.66 3.46
N SER A 72 -1.63 8.18 4.37
CA SER A 72 -1.40 7.94 5.80
C SER A 72 -1.45 6.45 6.12
N LYS A 73 -2.43 5.75 5.57
CA LYS A 73 -2.56 4.31 5.77
C LYS A 73 -1.33 3.57 5.25
N PHE A 74 -0.86 3.96 4.07
CA PHE A 74 0.32 3.33 3.47
C PHE A 74 1.56 3.54 4.34
N GLN A 75 1.76 4.76 4.85
CA GLN A 75 2.93 5.05 5.69
C GLN A 75 2.89 4.26 6.99
N ILE A 76 1.71 4.14 7.60
CA ILE A 76 1.56 3.35 8.82
C ILE A 76 1.88 1.88 8.55
N TYR A 77 1.34 1.33 7.47
CA TYR A 77 1.60 -0.07 7.10
C TYR A 77 3.08 -0.29 6.82
N ARG A 78 3.72 0.63 6.09
CA ARG A 78 5.14 0.51 5.80
C ARG A 78 5.99 0.44 7.07
N GLN A 79 5.67 1.26 8.04
CA GLN A 79 6.41 1.25 9.31
C GLN A 79 6.22 -0.07 10.03
N GLN A 80 4.99 -0.58 10.06
CA GLN A 80 4.70 -1.85 10.72
C GLN A 80 5.41 -3.00 10.02
N TRP A 81 5.33 -3.04 8.69
CA TRP A 81 5.99 -4.10 7.92
C TRP A 81 7.51 -4.02 8.06
N GLY A 82 8.06 -2.81 8.03
CA GLY A 82 9.49 -2.63 8.19
C GLY A 82 9.99 -3.10 9.54
N ARG A 83 9.23 -2.85 10.59
CA ARG A 83 9.57 -3.32 11.92
C ARG A 83 9.57 -4.84 11.98
N THR A 84 8.53 -5.46 11.43
CA THR A 84 8.41 -6.92 11.43
C THR A 84 9.52 -7.55 10.60
N LEU A 85 9.83 -6.97 9.44
CA LEU A 85 10.92 -7.47 8.60
C LEU A 85 12.27 -7.43 9.33
N ARG A 86 12.53 -6.36 10.07
CA ARG A 86 13.76 -6.27 10.85
C ARG A 86 13.80 -7.32 11.94
N GLN A 87 12.65 -7.61 12.56
CA GLN A 87 12.59 -8.66 13.57
C GLN A 87 12.87 -10.03 12.97
N ILE A 88 12.35 -10.28 11.76
CA ILE A 88 12.63 -11.54 11.06
C ILE A 88 14.12 -11.64 10.76
N GLU A 89 14.73 -10.59 10.24
CA GLU A 89 16.15 -10.58 9.90
C GLU A 89 17.05 -10.79 11.11
N SER A 90 16.64 -10.24 12.25
CA SER A 90 17.43 -10.38 13.48
C SER A 90 17.11 -11.66 14.24
N GLY A 91 16.15 -12.44 13.77
CA GLY A 91 15.76 -13.70 14.41
C GLY A 91 14.87 -13.51 15.63
N THR A 92 14.29 -12.34 15.83
CA THR A 92 13.48 -12.07 17.02
C THR A 92 11.98 -12.15 16.77
N TYR A 93 11.55 -12.37 15.52
CA TYR A 93 10.13 -12.45 15.21
C TYR A 93 9.59 -13.84 15.50
N ARG A 94 8.70 -13.95 16.48
CA ARG A 94 8.23 -15.25 16.94
C ARG A 94 7.10 -15.82 16.08
N GLY A 95 6.38 -15.00 15.37
CA GLY A 95 5.27 -15.45 14.55
C GLY A 95 5.68 -16.06 13.22
N HIS A 96 6.94 -15.90 12.83
CA HIS A 96 7.43 -16.35 11.53
C HIS A 96 7.98 -17.76 11.64
N ARG A 97 7.37 -18.67 10.87
CA ARG A 97 7.75 -20.09 10.93
C ARG A 97 8.08 -20.62 9.56
N PHE A 98 9.05 -21.49 9.53
CA PHE A 98 9.43 -22.24 8.34
C PHE A 98 9.69 -23.67 8.70
#